data_b7afe6bc4d6e56edc089a34f4aa07715
#
_entry.id   b7afe6bc4d6e56edc089a34f4aa07715
#
_cell.length_a   1.000
_cell.length_b   1.000
_cell.length_c   1.000
_cell.angle_alpha   90.00
_cell.angle_beta   90.00
_cell.angle_gamma   90.00
#
_symmetry.space_group_name_H-M   'P 1'
#
loop_
_entity.id
_entity.type
_entity.pdbx_description
1 polymer ?
#
loop_
_entity_poly.entity_id
_entity_poly.type
_entity_poly.pdbx_seq_one_letter_code
_entity_poly.pdbx_strand_id
1 'polypeptide(L)'
;MLVWWGATALSFVVLVASTWSLVAARGRVVEPHQLPANAPTTLIVLGAKAADGEPGTYLRNRLDVAAELYRAGRVDRIVNSGNDSDDAGREVRTMRAYLEAAGVPAVAIVDDPIGMNTAATCRRSAEEFGVRRALIVTQGFHVGRAVGLCRAEGIDVTGVIAPCDGCTGLSLVRNYFREALLSRPRAMFNAFGVGQICQRKGRRGRPVR
;
A
#
# COMPACT_ATOMS: atom_id res chain seq x y z
N MET A 1 18.76 31.89 -14.74
CA MET A 1 17.43 32.19 -14.17
C MET A 1 16.45 31.01 -14.30
N LEU A 2 16.23 30.39 -15.46
CA LEU A 2 15.29 29.24 -15.65
C LEU A 2 15.59 28.05 -14.75
N VAL A 3 16.86 27.66 -14.55
CA VAL A 3 17.25 26.54 -13.69
C VAL A 3 16.84 26.75 -12.22
N TRP A 4 16.98 27.98 -11.71
CA TRP A 4 16.57 28.32 -10.35
C TRP A 4 15.06 28.25 -10.15
N TRP A 5 14.27 28.70 -11.10
CA TRP A 5 12.81 28.59 -11.06
C TRP A 5 12.36 27.13 -11.09
N GLY A 6 13.01 26.29 -11.92
CA GLY A 6 12.71 24.87 -11.98
C GLY A 6 13.01 24.15 -10.65
N ALA A 7 14.17 24.43 -10.04
CA ALA A 7 14.55 23.84 -8.75
C ALA A 7 13.58 24.27 -7.62
N THR A 8 13.20 25.54 -7.58
CA THR A 8 12.25 26.07 -6.59
C THR A 8 10.86 25.42 -6.73
N ALA A 9 10.35 25.32 -7.97
CA ALA A 9 9.06 24.68 -8.23
C ALA A 9 9.06 23.19 -7.82
N LEU A 10 10.13 22.45 -8.14
CA LEU A 10 10.27 21.05 -7.74
C LEU A 10 10.30 20.90 -6.21
N SER A 11 11.09 21.74 -5.53
CA SER A 11 11.17 21.73 -4.06
C SER A 11 9.82 22.02 -3.42
N PHE A 12 9.06 22.96 -3.97
CA PHE A 12 7.71 23.27 -3.51
C PHE A 12 6.76 22.08 -3.65
N VAL A 13 6.75 21.41 -4.80
CA VAL A 13 5.91 20.21 -5.03
C VAL A 13 6.27 19.10 -4.06
N VAL A 14 7.55 18.83 -3.84
CA VAL A 14 8.01 17.80 -2.89
C VAL A 14 7.60 18.15 -1.46
N LEU A 15 7.70 19.41 -1.06
CA LEU A 15 7.31 19.87 0.27
C LEU A 15 5.79 19.69 0.49
N VAL A 16 4.98 20.16 -0.45
CA VAL A 16 3.51 20.05 -0.38
C VAL A 16 3.06 18.59 -0.35
N ALA A 17 3.64 17.74 -1.20
CA ALA A 17 3.30 16.31 -1.23
C ALA A 17 3.73 15.57 0.05
N SER A 18 4.88 15.94 0.61
CA SER A 18 5.34 15.38 1.88
C SER A 18 4.45 15.82 3.05
N THR A 19 4.10 17.11 3.10
CA THR A 19 3.17 17.65 4.10
C THR A 19 1.81 17.00 3.99
N TRP A 20 1.26 16.84 2.78
CA TRP A 20 0.00 16.12 2.56
C TRP A 20 0.04 14.69 3.13
N SER A 21 1.11 13.94 2.82
CA SER A 21 1.28 12.56 3.31
C SER A 21 1.34 12.49 4.84
N LEU A 22 2.06 13.43 5.48
CA LEU A 22 2.17 13.50 6.94
C LEU A 22 0.84 13.89 7.60
N VAL A 23 0.14 14.87 7.05
CA VAL A 23 -1.18 15.31 7.57
C VAL A 23 -2.22 14.22 7.40
N ALA A 24 -2.24 13.55 6.24
CA ALA A 24 -3.17 12.45 5.98
C ALA A 24 -3.00 11.27 6.95
N ALA A 25 -1.75 11.02 7.36
CA ALA A 25 -1.40 9.92 8.27
C ALA A 25 -1.41 10.31 9.75
N ARG A 26 -1.60 11.59 10.08
CA ARG A 26 -1.52 12.07 11.47
C ARG A 26 -2.53 11.36 12.38
N GLY A 27 -2.05 10.73 13.46
CA GLY A 27 -2.87 9.98 14.41
C GLY A 27 -3.46 8.67 13.85
N ARG A 28 -2.97 8.22 12.69
CA ARG A 28 -3.47 7.04 11.98
C ARG A 28 -2.40 6.01 11.66
N VAL A 29 -1.24 6.11 12.26
CA VAL A 29 -0.14 5.17 12.08
C VAL A 29 0.27 4.64 13.43
N VAL A 30 0.35 3.33 13.53
CA VAL A 30 0.68 2.62 14.76
C VAL A 30 1.65 1.47 14.50
N GLU A 31 2.35 1.04 15.52
CA GLU A 31 3.06 -0.25 15.52
C GLU A 31 2.06 -1.40 15.76
N PRO A 32 2.35 -2.64 15.34
CA PRO A 32 1.42 -3.77 15.51
C PRO A 32 0.93 -3.98 16.95
N HIS A 33 1.81 -3.82 17.92
CA HIS A 33 1.50 -3.98 19.36
C HIS A 33 0.70 -2.81 19.96
N GLN A 34 0.55 -1.69 19.25
CA GLN A 34 -0.17 -0.49 19.67
C GLN A 34 -1.59 -0.41 19.12
N LEU A 35 -2.06 -1.45 18.41
CA LEU A 35 -3.39 -1.46 17.83
C LEU A 35 -4.46 -1.34 18.93
N PRO A 36 -5.38 -0.35 18.84
CA PRO A 36 -6.47 -0.22 19.81
C PRO A 36 -7.46 -1.39 19.70
N ALA A 37 -8.19 -1.67 20.78
CA ALA A 37 -9.13 -2.79 20.83
C ALA A 37 -10.26 -2.70 19.78
N ASN A 38 -10.65 -1.48 19.40
CA ASN A 38 -11.68 -1.21 18.39
C ASN A 38 -11.13 -1.01 16.97
N ALA A 39 -9.90 -1.45 16.70
CA ALA A 39 -9.30 -1.38 15.37
C ALA A 39 -10.13 -2.20 14.35
N PRO A 40 -10.10 -1.83 13.06
CA PRO A 40 -10.72 -2.62 12.00
C PRO A 40 -10.15 -4.04 11.95
N THR A 41 -10.99 -5.03 11.63
CA THR A 41 -10.58 -6.44 11.51
C THR A 41 -10.19 -6.84 10.09
N THR A 42 -10.39 -5.98 9.10
CA THR A 42 -9.89 -6.18 7.73
C THR A 42 -8.51 -5.57 7.59
N LEU A 43 -7.54 -6.34 7.09
CA LEU A 43 -6.17 -5.92 6.83
C LEU A 43 -5.88 -5.92 5.33
N ILE A 44 -5.39 -4.82 4.79
CA ILE A 44 -4.85 -4.73 3.43
C ILE A 44 -3.33 -4.91 3.51
N VAL A 45 -2.81 -5.94 2.85
CA VAL A 45 -1.37 -6.18 2.71
C VAL A 45 -0.92 -5.68 1.35
N LEU A 46 -0.06 -4.66 1.36
CA LEU A 46 0.52 -4.15 0.12
C LEU A 46 1.64 -5.06 -0.36
N GLY A 47 1.57 -5.42 -1.62
CA GLY A 47 2.60 -6.16 -2.29
C GLY A 47 3.96 -5.45 -2.35
N ALA A 48 5.01 -6.23 -2.55
CA ALA A 48 6.37 -5.82 -2.83
C ALA A 48 7.06 -6.93 -3.63
N LYS A 49 8.35 -6.77 -3.95
CA LYS A 49 9.06 -7.73 -4.78
C LYS A 49 8.93 -9.17 -4.24
N ALA A 50 8.53 -10.09 -5.12
CA ALA A 50 8.65 -11.52 -4.96
C ALA A 50 9.59 -12.08 -6.05
N ALA A 51 10.23 -13.21 -5.81
CA ALA A 51 11.06 -13.89 -6.79
C ALA A 51 11.11 -15.39 -6.44
N ASP A 52 11.08 -16.23 -7.45
CA ASP A 52 11.20 -17.69 -7.31
C ASP A 52 10.18 -18.32 -6.32
N GLY A 53 8.99 -17.74 -6.24
CA GLY A 53 7.94 -18.16 -5.31
C GLY A 53 8.15 -17.73 -3.85
N GLU A 54 9.19 -16.94 -3.57
CA GLU A 54 9.52 -16.46 -2.24
C GLU A 54 9.29 -14.94 -2.09
N PRO A 55 8.76 -14.49 -0.94
CA PRO A 55 8.62 -13.07 -0.67
C PRO A 55 9.99 -12.45 -0.39
N GLY A 56 10.31 -11.34 -1.08
CA GLY A 56 11.49 -10.54 -0.74
C GLY A 56 11.35 -9.92 0.65
N THR A 57 12.46 -9.44 1.24
CA THR A 57 12.55 -8.96 2.62
C THR A 57 11.41 -8.03 3.04
N TYR A 58 11.10 -7.01 2.24
CA TYR A 58 10.02 -6.07 2.56
C TYR A 58 8.64 -6.74 2.57
N LEU A 59 8.38 -7.64 1.64
CA LEU A 59 7.12 -8.36 1.54
C LEU A 59 6.98 -9.34 2.71
N ARG A 60 8.01 -10.10 3.02
CA ARG A 60 8.04 -11.04 4.14
C ARG A 60 7.67 -10.35 5.45
N ASN A 61 8.32 -9.25 5.80
CA ASN A 61 8.00 -8.49 7.02
C ASN A 61 6.54 -8.02 7.09
N ARG A 62 5.90 -7.70 5.96
CA ARG A 62 4.46 -7.37 5.93
C ARG A 62 3.60 -8.59 6.18
N LEU A 63 3.95 -9.71 5.59
CA LEU A 63 3.24 -10.98 5.73
C LEU A 63 3.36 -11.54 7.15
N ASP A 64 4.53 -11.40 7.77
CA ASP A 64 4.75 -11.78 9.18
C ASP A 64 3.82 -11.02 10.11
N VAL A 65 3.73 -9.68 9.95
CA VAL A 65 2.78 -8.86 10.71
C VAL A 65 1.34 -9.27 10.44
N ALA A 66 0.98 -9.57 9.19
CA ALA A 66 -0.37 -9.99 8.85
C ALA A 66 -0.74 -11.33 9.51
N ALA A 67 0.16 -12.31 9.47
CA ALA A 67 -0.03 -13.61 10.11
C ALA A 67 -0.08 -13.51 11.65
N GLU A 68 0.75 -12.64 12.23
CA GLU A 68 0.73 -12.36 13.68
C GLU A 68 -0.61 -11.77 14.11
N LEU A 69 -1.09 -10.72 13.43
CA LEU A 69 -2.36 -10.08 13.72
C LEU A 69 -3.55 -11.03 13.54
N TYR A 70 -3.48 -11.91 12.53
CA TYR A 70 -4.51 -12.95 12.35
C TYR A 70 -4.51 -13.95 13.51
N ARG A 71 -3.34 -14.50 13.86
CA ARG A 71 -3.20 -15.46 14.98
C ARG A 71 -3.60 -14.88 16.34
N ALA A 72 -3.37 -13.57 16.52
CA ALA A 72 -3.80 -12.84 17.71
C ALA A 72 -5.31 -12.50 17.73
N GLY A 73 -6.08 -12.90 16.70
CA GLY A 73 -7.50 -12.58 16.58
C GLY A 73 -7.80 -11.09 16.35
N ARG A 74 -6.79 -10.31 15.93
CA ARG A 74 -6.92 -8.87 15.68
C ARG A 74 -7.48 -8.56 14.29
N VAL A 75 -7.32 -9.49 13.35
CA VAL A 75 -7.89 -9.43 12.01
C VAL A 75 -8.53 -10.75 11.65
N ASP A 76 -9.61 -10.71 10.90
CA ASP A 76 -10.37 -11.85 10.41
C ASP A 76 -10.39 -11.96 8.88
N ARG A 77 -10.02 -10.87 8.18
CA ARG A 77 -9.98 -10.79 6.72
C ARG A 77 -8.70 -10.11 6.26
N ILE A 78 -7.98 -10.74 5.34
CA ILE A 78 -6.75 -10.21 4.74
C ILE A 78 -6.96 -10.01 3.23
N VAL A 79 -6.77 -8.80 2.74
CA VAL A 79 -6.76 -8.47 1.31
C VAL A 79 -5.31 -8.40 0.85
N ASN A 80 -4.86 -9.42 0.11
CA ASN A 80 -3.56 -9.44 -0.54
C ASN A 80 -3.62 -8.66 -1.85
N SER A 81 -2.97 -7.52 -1.95
CA SER A 81 -3.02 -6.72 -3.15
C SER A 81 -1.63 -6.46 -3.72
N GLY A 82 -1.44 -6.89 -4.95
CA GLY A 82 -0.17 -6.78 -5.66
C GLY A 82 -0.30 -7.04 -7.15
N ASN A 83 0.84 -7.23 -7.81
CA ASN A 83 0.92 -7.60 -9.21
C ASN A 83 1.18 -9.11 -9.34
N ASP A 84 0.24 -9.86 -9.91
CA ASP A 84 0.37 -11.32 -10.08
C ASP A 84 0.88 -11.72 -11.48
N SER A 85 1.51 -10.80 -12.22
CA SER A 85 2.17 -11.14 -13.48
C SER A 85 3.45 -11.94 -13.25
N ASP A 86 3.87 -12.71 -14.25
CA ASP A 86 5.10 -13.49 -14.19
C ASP A 86 6.33 -12.59 -13.97
N ASP A 87 6.37 -11.42 -14.62
CA ASP A 87 7.44 -10.43 -14.46
C ASP A 87 7.53 -9.85 -13.04
N ALA A 88 6.43 -9.86 -12.30
CA ALA A 88 6.38 -9.45 -10.89
C ALA A 88 6.63 -10.60 -9.90
N GLY A 89 6.95 -11.81 -10.40
CA GLY A 89 7.21 -13.00 -9.58
C GLY A 89 5.96 -13.58 -8.95
N ARG A 90 4.78 -13.40 -9.60
CA ARG A 90 3.49 -13.91 -9.12
C ARG A 90 3.22 -13.51 -7.66
N GLU A 91 3.38 -12.22 -7.40
CA GLU A 91 3.44 -11.64 -6.06
C GLU A 91 2.26 -12.06 -5.17
N VAL A 92 1.02 -11.99 -5.66
CA VAL A 92 -0.18 -12.31 -4.88
C VAL A 92 -0.25 -13.81 -4.54
N ARG A 93 0.13 -14.68 -5.46
CA ARG A 93 0.22 -16.14 -5.19
C ARG A 93 1.26 -16.44 -4.13
N THR A 94 2.42 -15.78 -4.21
CA THR A 94 3.47 -15.90 -3.18
C THR A 94 2.98 -15.42 -1.83
N MET A 95 2.25 -14.30 -1.78
CA MET A 95 1.66 -13.77 -0.55
C MET A 95 0.67 -14.77 0.05
N ARG A 96 -0.24 -15.33 -0.76
CA ARG A 96 -1.21 -16.34 -0.32
C ARG A 96 -0.51 -17.57 0.24
N ALA A 97 0.40 -18.18 -0.53
CA ALA A 97 1.11 -19.37 -0.09
C ALA A 97 1.84 -19.16 1.24
N TYR A 98 2.46 -18.00 1.41
CA TYR A 98 3.15 -17.64 2.65
C TYR A 98 2.18 -17.54 3.85
N LEU A 99 1.04 -16.87 3.69
CA LEU A 99 0.05 -16.72 4.75
C LEU A 99 -0.61 -18.05 5.11
N GLU A 100 -0.92 -18.88 4.11
CA GLU A 100 -1.47 -20.23 4.35
C GLU A 100 -0.47 -21.11 5.11
N ALA A 101 0.81 -21.09 4.73
CA ALA A 101 1.88 -21.78 5.45
C ALA A 101 2.06 -21.25 6.89
N ALA A 102 1.75 -19.97 7.13
CA ALA A 102 1.76 -19.35 8.46
C ALA A 102 0.47 -19.64 9.28
N GLY A 103 -0.47 -20.44 8.76
CA GLY A 103 -1.68 -20.87 9.45
C GLY A 103 -2.90 -19.96 9.25
N VAL A 104 -2.87 -19.02 8.28
CA VAL A 104 -4.06 -18.24 7.91
C VAL A 104 -4.92 -19.07 6.96
N PRO A 105 -6.18 -19.37 7.28
CA PRO A 105 -7.04 -20.18 6.43
C PRO A 105 -7.38 -19.44 5.12
N ALA A 106 -7.47 -20.19 4.03
CA ALA A 106 -7.74 -19.65 2.68
C ALA A 106 -8.99 -18.76 2.62
N VAL A 107 -10.01 -19.08 3.42
CA VAL A 107 -11.27 -18.32 3.49
C VAL A 107 -11.09 -16.90 4.04
N ALA A 108 -10.06 -16.66 4.84
CA ALA A 108 -9.74 -15.34 5.39
C ALA A 108 -8.94 -14.47 4.40
N ILE A 109 -8.44 -15.04 3.30
CA ILE A 109 -7.57 -14.37 2.34
C ILE A 109 -8.36 -14.04 1.07
N VAL A 110 -8.36 -12.75 0.71
CA VAL A 110 -8.91 -12.23 -0.54
C VAL A 110 -7.76 -11.74 -1.42
N ASP A 111 -7.64 -12.27 -2.63
CA ASP A 111 -6.59 -11.89 -3.55
C ASP A 111 -7.02 -10.77 -4.49
N ASP A 112 -6.16 -9.78 -4.63
CA ASP A 112 -6.24 -8.71 -5.63
C ASP A 112 -5.02 -8.77 -6.57
N PRO A 113 -5.08 -9.58 -7.64
CA PRO A 113 -3.94 -9.83 -8.52
C PRO A 113 -3.61 -8.67 -9.47
N ILE A 114 -4.39 -7.60 -9.45
CA ILE A 114 -4.24 -6.43 -10.31
C ILE A 114 -4.11 -5.12 -9.53
N GLY A 115 -3.69 -5.21 -8.26
CA GLY A 115 -3.31 -4.09 -7.40
C GLY A 115 -1.94 -3.51 -7.80
N MET A 116 -1.81 -3.07 -9.06
CA MET A 116 -0.54 -2.66 -9.69
C MET A 116 0.21 -1.53 -8.99
N ASN A 117 -0.43 -0.82 -8.09
CA ASN A 117 0.14 0.25 -7.27
C ASN A 117 -0.82 0.60 -6.12
N THR A 118 -0.33 1.33 -5.13
CA THR A 118 -1.08 1.64 -3.91
C THR A 118 -2.41 2.35 -4.18
N ALA A 119 -2.50 3.25 -5.16
CA ALA A 119 -3.76 3.91 -5.51
C ALA A 119 -4.78 2.92 -6.10
N ALA A 120 -4.32 2.01 -6.97
CA ALA A 120 -5.15 0.94 -7.51
C ALA A 120 -5.63 0.00 -6.40
N THR A 121 -4.73 -0.43 -5.48
CA THR A 121 -5.08 -1.24 -4.33
C THR A 121 -6.18 -0.58 -3.49
N CYS A 122 -6.03 0.69 -3.09
CA CYS A 122 -7.01 1.40 -2.27
C CYS A 122 -8.37 1.50 -2.98
N ARG A 123 -8.38 1.92 -4.27
CA ARG A 123 -9.60 2.00 -5.06
C ARG A 123 -10.31 0.66 -5.18
N ARG A 124 -9.59 -0.40 -5.55
CA ARG A 124 -10.14 -1.74 -5.68
C ARG A 124 -10.64 -2.30 -4.36
N SER A 125 -9.89 -2.06 -3.27
CA SER A 125 -10.35 -2.42 -1.93
C SER A 125 -11.71 -1.78 -1.60
N ALA A 126 -11.92 -0.53 -1.98
CA ALA A 126 -13.19 0.16 -1.76
C ALA A 126 -14.30 -0.29 -2.72
N GLU A 127 -14.01 -0.38 -4.02
CA GLU A 127 -15.01 -0.60 -5.08
C GLU A 127 -15.36 -2.08 -5.28
N GLU A 128 -14.33 -2.95 -5.34
CA GLU A 128 -14.50 -4.37 -5.67
C GLU A 128 -14.70 -5.23 -4.42
N PHE A 129 -13.96 -4.94 -3.33
CA PHE A 129 -13.99 -5.75 -2.12
C PHE A 129 -14.85 -5.17 -1.00
N GLY A 130 -15.48 -4.00 -1.23
CA GLY A 130 -16.42 -3.37 -0.30
C GLY A 130 -15.80 -2.88 1.00
N VAL A 131 -14.48 -2.69 1.04
CA VAL A 131 -13.77 -2.25 2.24
C VAL A 131 -14.09 -0.78 2.54
N ARG A 132 -14.59 -0.52 3.75
CA ARG A 132 -14.88 0.84 4.24
C ARG A 132 -14.03 1.24 5.43
N ARG A 133 -13.62 0.25 6.23
CA ARG A 133 -12.69 0.42 7.36
C ARG A 133 -11.64 -0.67 7.28
N ALA A 134 -10.36 -0.33 7.42
CA ALA A 134 -9.28 -1.31 7.32
C ALA A 134 -8.02 -0.88 8.10
N LEU A 135 -7.19 -1.86 8.38
CA LEU A 135 -5.76 -1.70 8.59
C LEU A 135 -5.04 -1.79 7.25
N ILE A 136 -3.91 -1.11 7.08
CA ILE A 136 -3.03 -1.27 5.93
C ILE A 136 -1.60 -1.44 6.40
N VAL A 137 -0.97 -2.57 6.05
CA VAL A 137 0.39 -2.88 6.49
C VAL A 137 1.41 -2.59 5.41
N THR A 138 2.43 -1.82 5.77
CA THR A 138 3.60 -1.53 4.94
C THR A 138 4.72 -0.90 5.78
N GLN A 139 5.91 -0.67 5.20
CA GLN A 139 7.02 -0.04 5.90
C GLN A 139 6.81 1.43 6.21
N GLY A 140 7.47 1.94 7.27
CA GLY A 140 7.32 3.30 7.77
C GLY A 140 7.52 4.40 6.73
N PHE A 141 8.48 4.25 5.78
CA PHE A 141 8.70 5.24 4.71
C PHE A 141 7.50 5.36 3.76
N HIS A 142 6.67 4.33 3.65
CA HIS A 142 5.55 4.22 2.71
C HIS A 142 4.18 4.43 3.37
N VAL A 143 4.03 4.15 4.67
CA VAL A 143 2.74 4.06 5.35
C VAL A 143 1.92 5.35 5.27
N GLY A 144 2.55 6.51 5.41
CA GLY A 144 1.86 7.79 5.32
C GLY A 144 1.19 8.02 3.96
N ARG A 145 1.87 7.67 2.87
CA ARG A 145 1.31 7.74 1.52
C ARG A 145 0.19 6.72 1.32
N ALA A 146 0.34 5.52 1.83
CA ALA A 146 -0.69 4.48 1.72
C ALA A 146 -1.98 4.90 2.44
N VAL A 147 -1.87 5.42 3.65
CA VAL A 147 -3.01 5.98 4.41
C VAL A 147 -3.67 7.11 3.63
N GLY A 148 -2.90 8.06 3.10
CA GLY A 148 -3.44 9.18 2.34
C GLY A 148 -4.23 8.75 1.11
N LEU A 149 -3.72 7.79 0.35
CA LEU A 149 -4.37 7.25 -0.84
C LEU A 149 -5.67 6.48 -0.50
N CYS A 150 -5.65 5.60 0.50
CA CYS A 150 -6.85 4.86 0.88
C CYS A 150 -7.95 5.78 1.44
N ARG A 151 -7.58 6.83 2.17
CA ARG A 151 -8.55 7.85 2.62
C ARG A 151 -9.16 8.64 1.46
N ALA A 152 -8.40 8.92 0.42
CA ALA A 152 -8.91 9.56 -0.80
C ALA A 152 -9.94 8.68 -1.54
N GLU A 153 -9.87 7.36 -1.38
CA GLU A 153 -10.87 6.40 -1.90
C GLU A 153 -12.00 6.11 -0.90
N GLY A 154 -12.11 6.88 0.19
CA GLY A 154 -13.20 6.78 1.17
C GLY A 154 -13.05 5.64 2.18
N ILE A 155 -11.86 5.06 2.33
CA ILE A 155 -11.59 4.03 3.35
C ILE A 155 -11.12 4.72 4.64
N ASP A 156 -11.81 4.47 5.76
CA ASP A 156 -11.30 4.80 7.10
C ASP A 156 -10.19 3.81 7.47
N VAL A 157 -8.93 4.24 7.26
CA VAL A 157 -7.78 3.35 7.34
C VAL A 157 -6.81 3.77 8.44
N THR A 158 -6.25 2.76 9.14
CA THR A 158 -5.14 2.88 10.07
C THR A 158 -3.91 2.16 9.48
N GLY A 159 -2.79 2.86 9.37
CA GLY A 159 -1.53 2.30 8.91
C GLY A 159 -0.84 1.50 10.02
N VAL A 160 -0.40 0.31 9.69
CA VAL A 160 0.41 -0.56 10.56
C VAL A 160 1.82 -0.62 9.99
N ILE A 161 2.81 -0.30 10.82
CA ILE A 161 4.21 -0.30 10.39
C ILE A 161 4.74 -1.74 10.42
N ALA A 162 5.11 -2.27 9.25
CA ALA A 162 5.91 -3.48 9.20
C ALA A 162 7.37 -3.15 9.53
N PRO A 163 8.04 -3.96 10.36
CA PRO A 163 9.46 -3.80 10.64
C PRO A 163 10.30 -3.91 9.36
N CYS A 164 11.57 -3.68 9.48
CA CYS A 164 12.49 -3.79 8.35
C CYS A 164 13.66 -4.74 8.70
N ASP A 165 13.30 -5.92 9.22
CA ASP A 165 14.27 -6.93 9.61
C ASP A 165 14.94 -7.50 8.35
N GLY A 166 16.29 -7.45 8.33
CA GLY A 166 17.08 -7.84 7.18
C GLY A 166 17.13 -6.82 6.01
N CYS A 167 16.54 -5.63 6.17
CA CYS A 167 16.68 -4.59 5.16
C CYS A 167 18.08 -3.97 5.19
N THR A 168 18.69 -3.78 4.01
CA THR A 168 20.00 -3.10 3.93
C THR A 168 19.82 -1.57 4.04
N GLY A 169 20.76 -0.90 4.72
CA GLY A 169 20.75 0.56 4.87
C GLY A 169 20.64 1.30 3.53
N LEU A 170 21.36 0.81 2.52
CA LEU A 170 21.32 1.39 1.17
C LEU A 170 19.91 1.29 0.54
N SER A 171 19.23 0.15 0.71
CA SER A 171 17.87 -0.03 0.18
C SER A 171 16.88 0.88 0.91
N LEU A 172 17.04 1.10 2.20
CA LEU A 172 16.23 2.04 2.98
C LEU A 172 16.42 3.47 2.48
N VAL A 173 17.65 3.95 2.39
CA VAL A 173 17.97 5.30 1.89
C VAL A 173 17.36 5.51 0.50
N ARG A 174 17.57 4.57 -0.42
CA ARG A 174 16.99 4.64 -1.77
C ARG A 174 15.46 4.71 -1.73
N ASN A 175 14.80 3.95 -0.88
CA ASN A 175 13.35 3.95 -0.76
C ASN A 175 12.83 5.26 -0.16
N TYR A 176 13.49 5.82 0.85
CA TYR A 176 13.14 7.13 1.40
C TYR A 176 13.24 8.24 0.35
N PHE A 177 14.33 8.27 -0.44
CA PHE A 177 14.49 9.24 -1.53
C PHE A 177 13.43 9.08 -2.61
N ARG A 178 13.16 7.84 -3.04
CA ARG A 178 12.11 7.56 -4.03
C ARG A 178 10.73 7.98 -3.51
N GLU A 179 10.42 7.71 -2.26
CA GLU A 179 9.15 8.13 -1.66
C GLU A 179 9.04 9.66 -1.61
N ALA A 180 10.06 10.36 -1.16
CA ALA A 180 10.02 11.81 -1.04
C ALA A 180 9.92 12.50 -2.41
N LEU A 181 10.77 12.11 -3.36
CA LEU A 181 10.94 12.83 -4.62
C LEU A 181 9.95 12.42 -5.72
N LEU A 182 9.51 11.16 -5.73
CA LEU A 182 8.72 10.62 -6.83
C LEU A 182 7.33 10.12 -6.38
N SER A 183 7.28 9.29 -5.32
CA SER A 183 6.06 8.57 -5.00
C SER A 183 5.01 9.46 -4.33
N ARG A 184 5.40 10.33 -3.41
CA ARG A 184 4.48 11.25 -2.72
C ARG A 184 3.88 12.29 -3.65
N PRO A 185 4.66 13.00 -4.52
CA PRO A 185 4.09 13.90 -5.50
C PRO A 185 3.07 13.22 -6.41
N ARG A 186 3.43 12.05 -6.98
CA ARG A 186 2.52 11.29 -7.83
C ARG A 186 1.25 10.85 -7.10
N ALA A 187 1.37 10.43 -5.83
CA ALA A 187 0.24 10.00 -5.02
C ALA A 187 -0.71 11.16 -4.71
N MET A 188 -0.19 12.33 -4.38
CA MET A 188 -0.97 13.53 -4.16
C MET A 188 -1.80 13.90 -5.39
N PHE A 189 -1.21 13.91 -6.59
CA PHE A 189 -1.95 14.15 -7.83
C PHE A 189 -3.04 13.10 -8.08
N ASN A 190 -2.79 11.84 -7.76
CA ASN A 190 -3.81 10.78 -7.86
C ASN A 190 -4.95 10.99 -6.86
N ALA A 191 -4.65 11.36 -5.62
CA ALA A 191 -5.64 11.58 -4.57
C ALA A 191 -6.59 12.76 -4.89
N PHE A 192 -6.09 13.80 -5.55
CA PHE A 192 -6.90 14.96 -5.96
C PHE A 192 -7.57 14.82 -7.34
N GLY A 193 -7.57 13.63 -7.92
CA GLY A 193 -8.34 13.34 -9.13
C GLY A 193 -7.74 13.81 -10.45
N VAL A 194 -6.59 14.47 -10.45
CA VAL A 194 -5.93 14.91 -11.69
C VAL A 194 -5.54 13.72 -12.57
N GLY A 195 -5.27 12.54 -11.96
CA GLY A 195 -5.00 11.29 -12.68
C GLY A 195 -6.26 10.51 -13.11
N GLN A 196 -7.43 10.75 -12.51
CA GLN A 196 -8.66 10.00 -12.80
C GLN A 196 -9.32 10.44 -14.11
N ILE A 197 -9.11 11.68 -14.53
CA ILE A 197 -9.69 12.24 -15.77
C ILE A 197 -9.22 11.48 -17.01
N CYS A 198 -7.96 11.04 -17.06
CA CYS A 198 -7.41 10.27 -18.18
C CYS A 198 -7.92 8.81 -18.21
N GLN A 199 -8.16 8.18 -17.08
CA GLN A 199 -8.57 6.77 -17.04
C GLN A 199 -10.08 6.57 -17.28
N ARG A 200 -10.94 7.53 -16.92
CA ARG A 200 -12.37 7.50 -17.23
C ARG A 200 -12.65 7.63 -18.72
N LYS A 201 -11.84 8.36 -19.48
CA LYS A 201 -11.97 8.46 -20.95
C LYS A 201 -11.64 7.15 -21.68
N GLY A 202 -10.72 6.32 -21.17
CA GLY A 202 -10.33 5.04 -21.78
C GLY A 202 -11.37 3.92 -21.61
N ARG A 203 -12.22 3.97 -20.58
CA ARG A 203 -13.27 2.95 -20.35
C ARG A 203 -14.53 3.11 -21.19
N ARG A 204 -14.80 4.31 -21.74
CA ARG A 204 -15.99 4.54 -22.59
C ARG A 204 -15.87 4.08 -24.04
N GLY A 205 -14.73 3.52 -24.44
CA GLY A 205 -14.41 3.18 -25.83
C GLY A 205 -14.26 1.69 -26.17
N ARG A 206 -14.56 0.75 -25.28
CA ARG A 206 -14.55 -0.68 -25.64
C ARG A 206 -15.97 -1.27 -25.57
N PRO A 207 -16.60 -1.53 -26.73
CA PRO A 207 -17.79 -2.36 -26.77
C PRO A 207 -17.40 -3.79 -26.40
N VAL A 208 -18.18 -4.39 -25.52
CA VAL A 208 -18.14 -5.82 -25.21
C VAL A 208 -18.49 -6.58 -26.50
N ARG A 209 -17.58 -7.40 -26.95
CA ARG A 209 -17.85 -8.48 -27.92
C ARG A 209 -17.77 -9.81 -27.21
#